data_eeff248d07d005d13d268b7eafea286b
#
_entry.id   eeff248d07d005d13d268b7eafea286b
#
_cell.length_a   1.000
_cell.length_b   1.000
_cell.length_c   1.000
_cell.angle_alpha   90.00
_cell.angle_beta   90.00
_cell.angle_gamma   90.00
#
_symmetry.space_group_name_H-M   'P 1'
#
loop_
_entity.id
_entity.type
_entity.pdbx_description
1 polymer ?
#
loop_
_entity_poly.entity_id
_entity_poly.type
_entity_poly.pdbx_seq_one_letter_code
_entity_poly.pdbx_strand_id
1 'polypeptide(L)'
;MAKTINFTEESPYAIEGSYNNPLRIVEGSTITFSCNYWGTASTPSATAYRKRQTVTTTVFPTNTPTASGSVVTLSPATGFVGGARYVINVIATVASNIWVKKIEIVCGRDEDE
;
A
#
# COMPACT_ATOMS: atom_id res chain seq x y z
N MET A 1 -7.35 10.87 -5.61
CA MET A 1 -7.99 10.50 -4.33
C MET A 1 -6.93 9.96 -3.38
N ALA A 2 -7.01 10.33 -2.12
CA ALA A 2 -6.06 9.86 -1.12
C ALA A 2 -6.77 8.91 -0.15
N LYS A 3 -6.09 7.84 0.22
CA LYS A 3 -6.60 6.87 1.19
C LYS A 3 -5.62 6.78 2.35
N THR A 4 -6.13 7.01 3.56
CA THR A 4 -5.31 6.95 4.77
C THR A 4 -5.18 5.51 5.22
N ILE A 5 -3.94 5.07 5.43
CA ILE A 5 -3.60 3.72 5.89
C ILE A 5 -2.89 3.87 7.23
N ASN A 6 -3.31 3.13 8.23
CA ASN A 6 -2.72 3.19 9.57
C ASN A 6 -1.98 1.91 9.88
N PHE A 7 -0.71 2.04 10.26
CA PHE A 7 0.13 0.92 10.68
C PHE A 7 0.36 0.98 12.18
N THR A 8 0.48 -0.19 12.81
CA THR A 8 0.89 -0.30 14.20
C THR A 8 2.21 -1.07 14.26
N GLU A 9 2.93 -0.88 15.35
CA GLU A 9 4.22 -1.56 15.52
C GLU A 9 4.06 -3.07 15.60
N GLU A 10 2.97 -3.54 16.21
CA GLU A 10 2.78 -4.96 16.52
C GLU A 10 2.30 -5.79 15.33
N SER A 11 1.70 -5.19 14.33
CA SER A 11 1.10 -5.93 13.23
C SER A 11 1.85 -5.73 11.93
N PRO A 12 2.11 -6.80 11.16
CA PRO A 12 2.70 -6.64 9.84
C PRO A 12 1.74 -6.06 8.80
N TYR A 13 0.43 -6.02 9.12
CA TYR A 13 -0.59 -5.52 8.19
C TYR A 13 -1.15 -4.21 8.68
N ALA A 14 -1.64 -3.41 7.73
CA ALA A 14 -2.43 -2.23 8.04
C ALA A 14 -3.70 -2.62 8.81
N ILE A 15 -4.23 -1.69 9.58
CA ILE A 15 -5.48 -1.93 10.31
C ILE A 15 -6.60 -2.20 9.31
N GLU A 16 -6.73 -1.36 8.28
CA GLU A 16 -7.57 -1.65 7.13
C GLU A 16 -6.64 -1.99 5.97
N GLY A 17 -6.76 -3.19 5.42
CA GLY A 17 -5.83 -3.71 4.42
C GLY A 17 -5.06 -4.90 4.95
N SER A 18 -5.63 -5.62 5.92
CA SER A 18 -5.08 -6.88 6.41
C SER A 18 -5.62 -8.04 5.58
N TYR A 19 -5.07 -9.24 5.79
CA TYR A 19 -5.50 -10.41 5.06
C TYR A 19 -7.00 -10.68 5.24
N ASN A 20 -7.50 -10.54 6.47
CA ASN A 20 -8.91 -10.80 6.78
C ASN A 20 -9.81 -9.58 6.60
N ASN A 21 -9.22 -8.41 6.40
CA ASN A 21 -9.96 -7.16 6.20
C ASN A 21 -9.28 -6.35 5.10
N PRO A 22 -9.24 -6.88 3.84
CA PRO A 22 -8.53 -6.19 2.77
C PRO A 22 -9.25 -4.93 2.34
N LEU A 23 -8.48 -4.00 1.77
CA LEU A 23 -9.06 -2.86 1.08
C LEU A 23 -9.78 -3.35 -0.17
N ARG A 24 -10.96 -2.83 -0.41
CA ARG A 24 -11.75 -3.17 -1.59
C ARG A 24 -11.77 -1.97 -2.52
N ILE A 25 -11.29 -2.17 -3.74
CA ILE A 25 -11.28 -1.14 -4.77
C ILE A 25 -11.89 -1.72 -6.03
N VAL A 26 -12.16 -0.86 -7.01
CA VAL A 26 -12.73 -1.25 -8.30
C VAL A 26 -11.67 -1.04 -9.36
N GLU A 27 -11.65 -1.92 -10.37
CA GLU A 27 -10.70 -1.78 -11.47
C GLU A 27 -10.84 -0.40 -12.11
N GLY A 28 -9.72 0.13 -12.59
CA GLY A 28 -9.68 1.48 -13.12
C GLY A 28 -9.42 2.55 -12.08
N SER A 29 -9.38 2.18 -10.80
CA SER A 29 -9.08 3.14 -9.72
C SER A 29 -7.63 3.56 -9.74
N THR A 30 -7.38 4.83 -9.41
CA THR A 30 -6.04 5.34 -9.13
C THR A 30 -6.09 5.94 -7.73
N ILE A 31 -5.26 5.42 -6.84
CA ILE A 31 -5.33 5.75 -5.42
C ILE A 31 -3.95 6.13 -4.90
N THR A 32 -3.87 7.23 -4.16
CA THR A 32 -2.66 7.62 -3.46
C THR A 32 -2.81 7.21 -2.00
N PHE A 33 -1.92 6.34 -1.52
CA PHE A 33 -1.95 5.88 -0.14
C PHE A 33 -1.11 6.81 0.73
N SER A 34 -1.69 7.23 1.84
CA SER A 34 -1.02 8.04 2.86
C SER A 34 -0.91 7.16 4.11
N CYS A 35 0.29 6.72 4.43
CA CYS A 35 0.52 5.70 5.43
C CYS A 35 1.03 6.32 6.73
N ASN A 36 0.29 6.12 7.81
CA ASN A 36 0.63 6.65 9.13
C ASN A 36 1.42 5.61 9.91
N TYR A 37 2.59 6.00 10.38
CA TYR A 37 3.43 5.17 11.25
C TYR A 37 3.31 5.67 12.69
N TRP A 38 3.90 4.91 13.61
CA TRP A 38 3.87 5.22 15.06
C TRP A 38 5.02 6.12 15.48
N GLY A 39 5.86 6.56 14.57
CA GLY A 39 6.98 7.46 14.81
C GLY A 39 7.48 8.02 13.50
N THR A 40 8.51 8.87 13.57
CA THR A 40 9.07 9.50 12.38
C THR A 40 9.63 8.45 11.43
N ALA A 41 9.17 8.48 10.18
CA ALA A 41 9.57 7.52 9.16
C ALA A 41 10.54 8.17 8.18
N SER A 42 11.48 7.37 7.68
CA SER A 42 12.47 7.83 6.71
C SER A 42 12.76 6.73 5.70
N THR A 43 13.40 7.09 4.60
CA THR A 43 13.85 6.17 3.55
C THR A 43 12.72 5.25 3.08
N PRO A 44 11.58 5.81 2.65
CA PRO A 44 10.43 4.97 2.28
C PRO A 44 10.63 4.32 0.92
N SER A 45 10.08 3.11 0.77
CA SER A 45 9.99 2.45 -0.53
C SER A 45 8.73 1.60 -0.56
N ALA A 46 8.31 1.20 -1.76
CA ALA A 46 7.11 0.40 -1.93
C ALA A 46 7.31 -0.63 -3.03
N THR A 47 6.75 -1.81 -2.82
CA THR A 47 6.76 -2.90 -3.79
C THR A 47 5.35 -3.48 -3.85
N ALA A 48 4.90 -3.81 -5.06
CA ALA A 48 3.57 -4.39 -5.23
C ALA A 48 3.67 -5.81 -5.79
N TYR A 49 2.81 -6.69 -5.30
CA TYR A 49 2.78 -8.09 -5.70
C TYR A 49 1.36 -8.50 -6.08
N ARG A 50 1.26 -9.42 -7.02
CA ARG A 50 0.04 -10.09 -7.42
C ARG A 50 0.36 -11.56 -7.60
N LYS A 51 -0.24 -12.45 -6.76
CA LYS A 51 0.01 -13.89 -6.80
C LYS A 51 1.51 -14.20 -6.77
N ARG A 52 2.24 -13.57 -5.84
CA ARG A 52 3.69 -13.73 -5.63
C ARG A 52 4.55 -13.18 -6.77
N GLN A 53 3.96 -12.61 -7.81
CA GLN A 53 4.70 -11.95 -8.86
C GLN A 53 4.82 -10.47 -8.55
N THR A 54 6.02 -9.93 -8.78
CA THR A 54 6.25 -8.50 -8.59
C THR A 54 5.58 -7.74 -9.72
N VAL A 55 4.70 -6.80 -9.35
CA VAL A 55 4.02 -5.94 -10.32
C VAL A 55 4.22 -4.47 -9.97
N THR A 56 5.37 -4.15 -9.37
CA THR A 56 5.65 -2.80 -8.87
C THR A 56 5.56 -1.75 -9.97
N THR A 57 6.14 -2.01 -11.14
CA THR A 57 6.13 -1.02 -12.22
C THR A 57 4.74 -0.84 -12.83
N THR A 58 3.87 -1.84 -12.73
CA THR A 58 2.50 -1.75 -13.20
C THR A 58 1.66 -0.92 -12.23
N VAL A 59 1.76 -1.20 -10.94
CA VAL A 59 0.98 -0.52 -9.91
C VAL A 59 1.53 0.88 -9.64
N PHE A 60 2.84 1.00 -9.63
CA PHE A 60 3.52 2.29 -9.40
C PHE A 60 4.39 2.64 -10.61
N PRO A 61 3.80 3.17 -11.70
CA PRO A 61 4.60 3.59 -12.86
C PRO A 61 5.64 4.64 -12.50
N THR A 62 5.28 5.54 -11.57
CA THR A 62 6.22 6.39 -10.86
C THR A 62 6.31 5.83 -9.45
N ASN A 63 7.50 5.57 -8.95
CA ASN A 63 7.65 4.97 -7.62
C ASN A 63 8.63 5.80 -6.81
N THR A 64 8.15 6.95 -6.33
CA THR A 64 8.95 7.91 -5.57
C THR A 64 8.21 8.27 -4.28
N PRO A 65 8.07 7.33 -3.34
CA PRO A 65 7.38 7.63 -2.08
C PRO A 65 8.16 8.68 -1.29
N THR A 66 7.44 9.48 -0.51
CA THR A 66 8.02 10.53 0.32
C THR A 66 7.62 10.33 1.77
N ALA A 67 8.45 10.84 2.67
CA ALA A 67 8.16 10.78 4.10
C ALA A 67 8.18 12.17 4.68
N SER A 68 7.19 12.46 5.53
CA SER A 68 7.09 13.72 6.25
C SER A 68 6.58 13.41 7.64
N GLY A 69 7.44 13.58 8.66
CA GLY A 69 7.11 13.19 10.02
C GLY A 69 6.81 11.70 10.08
N SER A 70 5.65 11.33 10.60
CA SER A 70 5.23 9.93 10.71
C SER A 70 4.43 9.44 9.50
N VAL A 71 4.32 10.24 8.44
CA VAL A 71 3.50 9.92 7.28
C VAL A 71 4.37 9.62 6.08
N VAL A 72 4.14 8.45 5.47
CA VAL A 72 4.74 8.07 4.19
C VAL A 72 3.65 8.16 3.13
N THR A 73 3.87 8.97 2.10
CA THR A 73 2.94 9.08 0.98
C THR A 73 3.52 8.33 -0.20
N LEU A 74 2.78 7.34 -0.69
CA LEU A 74 3.19 6.56 -1.84
C LEU A 74 2.83 7.31 -3.12
N SER A 75 3.52 6.96 -4.21
CA SER A 75 3.13 7.45 -5.53
C SER A 75 1.75 6.88 -5.90
N PRO A 76 1.01 7.52 -6.82
CA PRO A 76 -0.31 7.00 -7.17
C PRO A 76 -0.25 5.55 -7.65
N ALA A 77 -1.11 4.71 -7.07
CA ALA A 77 -1.23 3.31 -7.41
C ALA A 77 -2.35 3.12 -8.41
N THR A 78 -2.06 2.37 -9.49
CA THR A 78 -2.99 2.19 -10.60
C THR A 78 -2.79 0.81 -11.21
N GLY A 79 -3.48 0.53 -12.32
CA GLY A 79 -3.28 -0.72 -13.06
C GLY A 79 -3.84 -1.94 -12.37
N PHE A 80 -4.78 -1.77 -11.45
CA PHE A 80 -5.42 -2.89 -10.77
C PHE A 80 -6.41 -3.59 -11.71
N VAL A 81 -6.35 -4.92 -11.72
CA VAL A 81 -7.19 -5.75 -12.58
C VAL A 81 -8.32 -6.34 -11.75
N GLY A 82 -9.55 -6.24 -12.24
CA GLY A 82 -10.71 -6.77 -11.55
C GLY A 82 -10.62 -8.28 -11.34
N GLY A 83 -10.98 -8.72 -10.14
CA GLY A 83 -10.90 -10.12 -9.74
C GLY A 83 -9.55 -10.53 -9.17
N ALA A 84 -8.59 -9.62 -9.09
CA ALA A 84 -7.25 -9.92 -8.60
C ALA A 84 -7.07 -9.43 -7.17
N ARG A 85 -6.12 -10.04 -6.47
CA ARG A 85 -5.74 -9.64 -5.12
C ARG A 85 -4.28 -9.19 -5.15
N TYR A 86 -4.01 -8.08 -4.49
CA TYR A 86 -2.69 -7.46 -4.48
C TYR A 86 -2.20 -7.29 -3.05
N VAL A 87 -0.87 -7.27 -2.90
CA VAL A 87 -0.21 -6.92 -1.64
C VAL A 87 0.79 -5.83 -1.93
N ILE A 88 0.69 -4.71 -1.23
CA ILE A 88 1.68 -3.65 -1.32
C ILE A 88 2.53 -3.71 -0.05
N ASN A 89 3.84 -3.89 -0.23
CA ASN A 89 4.78 -3.80 0.88
C ASN A 89 5.29 -2.38 0.95
N VAL A 90 5.10 -1.76 2.12
CA VAL A 90 5.63 -0.41 2.38
C VAL A 90 6.79 -0.58 3.36
N ILE A 91 7.95 -0.12 2.97
CA ILE A 91 9.18 -0.27 3.73
C ILE A 91 9.63 1.12 4.17
N ALA A 92 9.89 1.27 5.47
CA ALA A 92 10.38 2.53 6.00
C ALA A 92 11.21 2.27 7.26
N THR A 93 12.06 3.23 7.61
CA THR A 93 12.86 3.18 8.82
C THR A 93 12.18 4.03 9.89
N VAL A 94 11.92 3.41 11.05
CA VAL A 94 11.36 4.10 12.22
C VAL A 94 12.21 3.70 13.42
N ALA A 95 12.70 4.69 14.17
CA ALA A 95 13.53 4.46 15.37
C ALA A 95 14.72 3.53 15.07
N SER A 96 15.39 3.77 13.94
CA SER A 96 16.60 3.03 13.50
C SER A 96 16.33 1.60 13.06
N ASN A 97 15.08 1.16 13.02
CA ASN A 97 14.71 -0.17 12.54
C ASN A 97 13.99 -0.08 11.20
N ILE A 98 14.27 -1.04 10.32
CA ILE A 98 13.60 -1.11 9.03
C ILE A 98 12.36 -1.99 9.19
N TRP A 99 11.20 -1.43 8.84
CA TRP A 99 9.92 -2.11 8.98
C TRP A 99 9.31 -2.36 7.62
N VAL A 100 8.80 -3.58 7.41
CA VAL A 100 8.03 -3.93 6.21
C VAL A 100 6.59 -4.10 6.65
N LYS A 101 5.70 -3.25 6.16
CA LYS A 101 4.27 -3.32 6.46
C LYS A 101 3.51 -3.60 5.18
N LYS A 102 2.42 -4.33 5.29
CA LYS A 102 1.68 -4.83 4.14
C LYS A 102 0.28 -4.26 4.08
N ILE A 103 -0.16 -3.97 2.85
CA ILE A 103 -1.53 -3.56 2.56
C ILE A 103 -2.12 -4.61 1.61
N GLU A 104 -3.13 -5.33 2.08
CA GLU A 104 -3.86 -6.30 1.25
C GLU A 104 -4.99 -5.59 0.52
N ILE A 105 -5.09 -5.84 -0.78
CA ILE A 105 -6.08 -5.16 -1.63
C ILE A 105 -6.81 -6.23 -2.45
N VAL A 106 -8.13 -6.12 -2.47
CA VAL A 106 -8.97 -6.94 -3.35
C VAL A 106 -9.59 -5.99 -4.37
N CYS A 107 -9.40 -6.28 -5.65
CA CYS A 107 -9.93 -5.46 -6.73
C CYS A 107 -11.15 -6.13 -7.34
N GLY A 108 -12.28 -5.44 -7.32
CA GLY A 108 -13.50 -5.89 -7.96
C GLY A 108 -13.57 -5.41 -9.39
N ARG A 109 -14.40 -6.05 -10.18
CA ARG A 109 -14.66 -5.64 -11.55
C ARG A 109 -15.66 -4.50 -11.57
N ASP A 110 -15.53 -3.65 -12.58
CA ASP A 110 -16.40 -2.50 -12.74
C ASP A 110 -17.86 -2.92 -12.84
N GLU A 111 -18.12 -3.99 -13.57
CA GLU A 111 -19.49 -4.48 -13.78
C GLU A 111 -20.09 -5.19 -12.57
N ASP A 112 -19.30 -5.43 -11.54
CA ASP A 112 -19.78 -6.06 -10.30
C ASP A 112 -20.34 -5.03 -9.32
N GLU A 113 -20.32 -3.76 -9.71
CA GLU A 113 -20.84 -2.65 -8.89
C GLU A 113 -22.34 -2.37 -9.09
#